data_cc54730665117cd7b0d8a6370333bbed
#
_entry.id   cc54730665117cd7b0d8a6370333bbed
#
_cell.length_a   1.000
_cell.length_b   1.000
_cell.length_c   1.000
_cell.angle_alpha   90.00
_cell.angle_beta   90.00
_cell.angle_gamma   90.00
#
_symmetry.space_group_name_H-M   'P 1'
#
loop_
_entity.id
_entity.type
_entity.pdbx_description
1 polymer ?
#
loop_
_entity_poly.entity_id
_entity_poly.type
_entity_poly.pdbx_seq_one_letter_code
_entity_poly.pdbx_strand_id
1 'polypeptide(L)'
;MTDVQYQNLAEKVIAEVEMSCDRINDNTDADVDSQRTGNMLTLTFFNRSQIVINLQKPLQEIWMAAKSGGFHYKFESGAWLDTKSGIDFFVELSRCASAQCGQLLAFKALST
;
A
#
# COMPACT_ATOMS: atom_id res chain seq x y z
N MET A 1 -20.36 -4.62 0.17
CA MET A 1 -19.90 -4.89 -1.21
C MET A 1 -19.78 -6.39 -1.43
N THR A 2 -19.87 -6.84 -2.67
CA THR A 2 -19.71 -8.25 -2.99
C THR A 2 -18.23 -8.63 -2.94
N ASP A 3 -17.96 -9.96 -2.87
CA ASP A 3 -16.56 -10.44 -2.92
C ASP A 3 -15.87 -10.05 -4.22
N VAL A 4 -16.61 -10.05 -5.34
CA VAL A 4 -16.05 -9.66 -6.64
C VAL A 4 -15.72 -8.17 -6.65
N GLN A 5 -16.60 -7.33 -6.13
CA GLN A 5 -16.33 -5.90 -6.01
C GLN A 5 -15.11 -5.62 -5.13
N TYR A 6 -15.05 -6.29 -3.98
CA TYR A 6 -13.89 -6.17 -3.09
C TYR A 6 -12.61 -6.57 -3.81
N GLN A 7 -12.61 -7.75 -4.46
CA GLN A 7 -11.40 -8.25 -5.12
C GLN A 7 -10.92 -7.29 -6.19
N ASN A 8 -11.83 -6.75 -7.01
CA ASN A 8 -11.46 -5.80 -8.06
C ASN A 8 -10.87 -4.51 -7.49
N LEU A 9 -11.48 -3.97 -6.44
CA LEU A 9 -10.99 -2.74 -5.81
C LEU A 9 -9.64 -2.96 -5.10
N ALA A 10 -9.49 -4.10 -4.43
CA ALA A 10 -8.24 -4.42 -3.73
C ALA A 10 -7.10 -4.69 -4.71
N GLU A 11 -7.37 -5.44 -5.80
CA GLU A 11 -6.38 -5.68 -6.85
C GLU A 11 -5.91 -4.38 -7.49
N LYS A 12 -6.81 -3.41 -7.65
CA LYS A 12 -6.46 -2.10 -8.18
C LYS A 12 -5.44 -1.41 -7.28
N VAL A 13 -5.62 -1.49 -5.95
CA VAL A 13 -4.67 -0.91 -5.00
C VAL A 13 -3.29 -1.53 -5.16
N ILE A 14 -3.22 -2.86 -5.24
CA ILE A 14 -1.94 -3.56 -5.42
C ILE A 14 -1.24 -3.07 -6.70
N ALA A 15 -1.97 -2.98 -7.81
CA ALA A 15 -1.42 -2.49 -9.07
C ALA A 15 -0.93 -1.05 -8.95
N GLU A 16 -1.67 -0.19 -8.27
CA GLU A 16 -1.31 1.22 -8.07
C GLU A 16 -0.06 1.36 -7.20
N VAL A 17 0.10 0.51 -6.19
CA VAL A 17 1.33 0.48 -5.37
C VAL A 17 2.52 0.06 -6.22
N GLU A 18 2.37 -1.01 -7.02
CA GLU A 18 3.44 -1.48 -7.90
C GLU A 18 3.86 -0.40 -8.90
N MET A 19 2.89 0.28 -9.50
CA MET A 19 3.17 1.38 -10.43
C MET A 19 3.84 2.57 -9.74
N SER A 20 3.47 2.85 -8.49
CA SER A 20 4.14 3.88 -7.71
C SER A 20 5.61 3.52 -7.45
N CYS A 21 5.90 2.25 -7.17
CA CYS A 21 7.28 1.77 -7.01
C CYS A 21 8.09 1.97 -8.30
N ASP A 22 7.50 1.63 -9.45
CA ASP A 22 8.18 1.82 -10.74
C ASP A 22 8.49 3.28 -10.99
N ARG A 23 7.53 4.18 -10.73
CA ARG A 23 7.72 5.61 -10.89
C ARG A 23 8.81 6.15 -9.94
N ILE A 24 8.79 5.71 -8.69
CA ILE A 24 9.81 6.10 -7.71
C ILE A 24 11.19 5.67 -8.18
N ASN A 25 11.32 4.43 -8.64
CA ASN A 25 12.61 3.89 -9.09
C ASN A 25 13.11 4.54 -10.37
N ASP A 26 12.19 4.97 -11.25
CA ASP A 26 12.56 5.68 -12.48
C ASP A 26 13.04 7.11 -12.21
N ASN A 27 12.57 7.74 -11.15
CA ASN A 27 12.79 9.16 -10.89
C ASN A 27 13.69 9.45 -9.68
N THR A 28 14.04 8.42 -8.89
CA THR A 28 14.86 8.59 -7.68
C THR A 28 15.82 7.42 -7.53
N ASP A 29 16.76 7.54 -6.58
CA ASP A 29 17.70 6.48 -6.21
C ASP A 29 17.18 5.63 -5.05
N ALA A 30 15.90 5.72 -4.72
CA ALA A 30 15.33 5.05 -3.55
C ALA A 30 15.40 3.52 -3.62
N ASP A 31 15.30 2.96 -4.83
CA ASP A 31 15.42 1.51 -5.09
C ASP A 31 14.47 0.69 -4.23
N VAL A 32 13.18 0.87 -4.45
CA VAL A 32 12.13 0.13 -3.75
C VAL A 32 11.81 -1.14 -4.53
N ASP A 33 12.06 -2.30 -3.92
CA ASP A 33 11.72 -3.59 -4.52
C ASP A 33 10.28 -3.94 -4.14
N SER A 34 9.51 -4.46 -5.09
CA SER A 34 8.17 -4.95 -4.82
C SER A 34 8.03 -6.38 -5.30
N GLN A 35 7.50 -7.25 -4.43
CA GLN A 35 7.27 -8.66 -4.75
C GLN A 35 5.89 -9.08 -4.30
N ARG A 36 5.13 -9.64 -5.24
CA ARG A 36 3.80 -10.14 -4.94
C ARG A 36 3.81 -11.66 -4.83
N THR A 37 3.18 -12.18 -3.76
CA THR A 37 2.95 -13.61 -3.58
C THR A 37 1.50 -13.79 -3.12
N GLY A 38 0.64 -14.29 -4.01
CA GLY A 38 -0.78 -14.45 -3.69
C GLY A 38 -1.45 -13.13 -3.36
N ASN A 39 -2.02 -13.04 -2.17
CA ASN A 39 -2.71 -11.84 -1.68
C ASN A 39 -1.79 -10.87 -0.92
N MET A 40 -0.48 -11.06 -1.01
CA MET A 40 0.49 -10.28 -0.25
C MET A 40 1.47 -9.59 -1.19
N LEU A 41 1.70 -8.30 -0.96
CA LEU A 41 2.72 -7.52 -1.66
C LEU A 41 3.73 -7.04 -0.62
N THR A 42 5.01 -7.35 -0.85
CA THR A 42 6.10 -6.94 0.05
C THR A 42 6.95 -5.87 -0.63
N LEU A 43 7.08 -4.72 0.02
CA LEU A 43 7.99 -3.65 -0.38
C LEU A 43 9.25 -3.77 0.47
N THR A 44 10.40 -3.81 -0.18
CA THR A 44 11.70 -3.86 0.51
C THR A 44 12.52 -2.64 0.12
N PHE A 45 13.00 -1.91 1.12
CA PHE A 45 13.79 -0.71 0.93
C PHE A 45 15.29 -1.04 0.96
N PHE A 46 16.14 -0.10 0.52
CA PHE A 46 17.59 -0.34 0.41
C PHE A 46 18.23 -0.75 1.76
N ASN A 47 17.64 -0.32 2.88
CA ASN A 47 18.13 -0.66 4.23
C ASN A 47 17.56 -1.98 4.73
N ARG A 48 16.87 -2.74 3.87
CA ARG A 48 16.25 -4.04 4.13
C ARG A 48 15.01 -3.99 5.02
N SER A 49 14.55 -2.80 5.40
CA SER A 49 13.25 -2.69 6.08
C SER A 49 12.14 -2.97 5.05
N GLN A 50 11.01 -3.43 5.54
CA GLN A 50 9.91 -3.87 4.69
C GLN A 50 8.59 -3.26 5.11
N ILE A 51 7.69 -3.13 4.13
CA ILE A 51 6.27 -2.90 4.37
C ILE A 51 5.52 -4.01 3.64
N VAL A 52 4.60 -4.66 4.34
CA VAL A 52 3.81 -5.76 3.79
C VAL A 52 2.36 -5.31 3.69
N ILE A 53 1.79 -5.47 2.50
CA ILE A 53 0.38 -5.18 2.22
C ILE A 53 -0.32 -6.51 1.96
N ASN A 54 -1.38 -6.79 2.71
CA ASN A 54 -2.06 -8.07 2.67
C ASN A 54 -3.56 -7.87 2.45
N LEU A 55 -4.12 -8.56 1.45
CA LEU A 55 -5.54 -8.52 1.15
C LEU A 55 -6.29 -9.51 2.06
N GLN A 56 -7.18 -9.00 2.88
CA GLN A 56 -7.98 -9.81 3.83
C GLN A 56 -9.41 -9.94 3.32
N LYS A 57 -9.64 -10.87 2.40
CA LYS A 57 -10.92 -11.07 1.73
C LYS A 57 -12.09 -11.34 2.70
N PRO A 58 -11.94 -12.21 3.72
CA PRO A 58 -13.07 -12.48 4.62
C PRO A 58 -13.59 -11.26 5.34
N LEU A 59 -12.74 -10.28 5.59
CA LEU A 59 -13.09 -9.04 6.26
C LEU A 59 -13.33 -7.89 5.29
N GLN A 60 -13.07 -8.11 4.00
CA GLN A 60 -13.08 -7.07 2.97
C GLN A 60 -12.21 -5.88 3.37
N GLU A 61 -11.01 -6.19 3.86
CA GLU A 61 -10.04 -5.20 4.31
C GLU A 61 -8.72 -5.33 3.57
N ILE A 62 -7.93 -4.27 3.59
CA ILE A 62 -6.51 -4.29 3.24
C ILE A 62 -5.73 -4.05 4.54
N TRP A 63 -4.74 -4.87 4.81
CA TRP A 63 -3.88 -4.71 5.98
C TRP A 63 -2.49 -4.28 5.53
N MET A 64 -1.87 -3.39 6.31
CA MET A 64 -0.51 -2.95 6.08
C MET A 64 0.30 -3.15 7.36
N ALA A 65 1.46 -3.79 7.24
CA ALA A 65 2.41 -3.92 8.33
C ALA A 65 3.66 -3.13 7.97
N ALA A 66 3.95 -2.10 8.76
CA ALA A 66 5.12 -1.24 8.61
C ALA A 66 5.95 -1.29 9.89
N LYS A 67 7.14 -0.70 9.86
CA LYS A 67 8.00 -0.65 11.04
C LYS A 67 7.31 0.06 12.21
N SER A 68 6.47 1.06 11.92
CA SER A 68 5.75 1.83 12.95
C SER A 68 4.52 1.12 13.51
N GLY A 69 4.05 0.04 12.89
CA GLY A 69 2.88 -0.69 13.37
C GLY A 69 2.05 -1.32 12.27
N GLY A 70 0.90 -1.86 12.65
CA GLY A 70 -0.05 -2.49 11.75
C GLY A 70 -1.29 -1.63 11.56
N PHE A 71 -1.83 -1.63 10.34
CA PHE A 71 -2.96 -0.78 9.95
C PHE A 71 -3.96 -1.61 9.15
N HIS A 72 -5.26 -1.36 9.39
CA HIS A 72 -6.35 -2.02 8.68
C HIS A 72 -7.20 -0.99 7.96
N TYR A 73 -7.56 -1.26 6.71
CA TYR A 73 -8.29 -0.31 5.86
C TYR A 73 -9.55 -0.94 5.33
N LYS A 74 -10.64 -0.18 5.35
CA LYS A 74 -11.92 -0.52 4.71
C LYS A 74 -12.23 0.49 3.61
N PHE A 75 -12.94 0.03 2.58
CA PHE A 75 -13.34 0.89 1.49
C PHE A 75 -14.59 1.67 1.88
N GLU A 76 -14.47 2.98 1.96
CA GLU A 76 -15.58 3.89 2.31
C GLU A 76 -15.47 5.16 1.47
N SER A 77 -16.60 5.60 0.93
CA SER A 77 -16.68 6.89 0.20
C SER A 77 -15.62 7.01 -0.90
N GLY A 78 -15.34 5.92 -1.59
CA GLY A 78 -14.43 5.92 -2.73
C GLY A 78 -12.95 5.78 -2.37
N ALA A 79 -12.60 5.53 -1.11
CA ALA A 79 -11.22 5.41 -0.68
C ALA A 79 -11.05 4.30 0.37
N TRP A 80 -9.83 3.79 0.50
CA TRP A 80 -9.50 2.83 1.56
C TRP A 80 -9.04 3.61 2.78
N LEU A 81 -9.83 3.58 3.86
CA LEU A 81 -9.60 4.38 5.05
C LEU A 81 -9.25 3.51 6.25
N ASP A 82 -8.25 3.95 7.02
CA ASP A 82 -7.83 3.30 8.25
C ASP A 82 -9.02 3.20 9.21
N THR A 83 -9.29 2.00 9.72
CA THR A 83 -10.46 1.73 10.57
C THR A 83 -10.40 2.46 11.92
N LYS A 84 -9.22 2.95 12.31
CA LYS A 84 -9.04 3.68 13.57
C LYS A 84 -8.94 5.19 13.35
N SER A 85 -8.11 5.62 12.42
CA SER A 85 -7.80 7.03 12.22
C SER A 85 -8.61 7.69 11.10
N GLY A 86 -9.14 6.91 10.18
CA GLY A 86 -9.81 7.44 8.99
C GLY A 86 -8.85 7.96 7.93
N ILE A 87 -7.54 7.76 8.09
CA ILE A 87 -6.54 8.25 7.14
C ILE A 87 -6.53 7.34 5.90
N ASP A 88 -6.39 7.96 4.73
CA ASP A 88 -6.31 7.26 3.45
C ASP A 88 -5.07 6.34 3.39
N PHE A 89 -5.25 5.17 2.79
CA PHE A 89 -4.20 4.15 2.66
C PHE A 89 -2.93 4.71 2.00
N PHE A 90 -3.07 5.42 0.87
CA PHE A 90 -1.90 5.93 0.15
C PHE A 90 -1.17 7.02 0.92
N VAL A 91 -1.89 7.85 1.65
CA VAL A 91 -1.30 8.86 2.53
C VAL A 91 -0.48 8.18 3.63
N GLU A 92 -1.05 7.17 4.27
CA GLU A 92 -0.38 6.46 5.36
C GLU A 92 0.80 5.62 4.85
N LEU A 93 0.65 4.97 3.69
CA LEU A 93 1.74 4.23 3.06
C LEU A 93 2.90 5.16 2.71
N SER A 94 2.60 6.33 2.14
CA SER A 94 3.63 7.31 1.79
C SER A 94 4.40 7.78 3.02
N ARG A 95 3.69 8.03 4.12
CA ARG A 95 4.31 8.42 5.38
C ARG A 95 5.23 7.34 5.93
N CYS A 96 4.74 6.10 5.98
CA CYS A 96 5.51 4.97 6.51
C CYS A 96 6.73 4.67 5.64
N ALA A 97 6.55 4.65 4.33
CA ALA A 97 7.62 4.37 3.37
C ALA A 97 8.69 5.46 3.42
N SER A 98 8.29 6.73 3.49
CA SER A 98 9.23 7.85 3.58
C SER A 98 10.05 7.77 4.85
N ALA A 99 9.43 7.45 5.98
CA ALA A 99 10.13 7.30 7.26
C ALA A 99 11.13 6.15 7.22
N GLN A 100 10.76 5.01 6.64
CA GLN A 100 11.64 3.83 6.57
C GLN A 100 12.76 4.00 5.56
N CYS A 101 12.50 4.68 4.45
CA CYS A 101 13.48 4.91 3.40
C CYS A 101 14.43 6.07 3.73
N GLY A 102 14.01 7.00 4.59
CA GLY A 102 14.77 8.19 4.90
C GLY A 102 14.76 9.23 3.77
N GLN A 103 13.77 9.16 2.90
CA GLN A 103 13.62 10.00 1.73
C GLN A 103 12.14 10.17 1.44
N LEU A 104 11.71 11.34 1.00
CA LEU A 104 10.30 11.58 0.70
C LEU A 104 9.85 10.75 -0.50
N LEU A 105 8.91 9.86 -0.28
CA LEU A 105 8.31 9.01 -1.30
C LEU A 105 6.80 9.26 -1.37
N ALA A 106 6.24 9.24 -2.58
CA ALA A 106 4.81 9.41 -2.79
C ALA A 106 4.22 8.17 -3.46
N PHE A 107 3.30 7.53 -2.76
CA PHE A 107 2.45 6.46 -3.30
C PHE A 107 1.06 7.06 -3.48
N LYS A 108 0.46 6.84 -4.64
CA LYS A 108 -0.85 7.44 -4.91
C LYS A 108 -1.65 6.59 -5.88
N ALA A 109 -2.98 6.72 -5.76
CA ALA A 109 -3.91 6.14 -6.70
C ALA A 109 -3.74 6.78 -8.07
N LEU A 110 -3.98 5.98 -9.11
CA LEU A 110 -4.03 6.52 -10.47
C LEU A 110 -5.31 7.36 -10.60
N SER A 111 -5.17 8.56 -11.11
CA SER A 111 -6.35 9.33 -11.49
C SER A 111 -6.91 8.74 -12.77
N THR A 112 -8.19 8.50 -12.77
CA THR A 112 -8.93 8.03 -13.93
C THR A 112 -9.72 9.17 -14.51
#